data_6f432a6ed249a2ff088a94eb5c7773bf
#
_entry.id   6f432a6ed249a2ff088a94eb5c7773bf
#
_cell.length_a   1.000
_cell.length_b   1.000
_cell.length_c   1.000
_cell.angle_alpha   90.00
_cell.angle_beta   90.00
_cell.angle_gamma   90.00
#
_symmetry.space_group_name_H-M   'P 1'
#
loop_
_entity.id
_entity.type
_entity.pdbx_description
1 polymer ?
#
loop_
_entity_poly.entity_id
_entity_poly.type
_entity_poly.pdbx_seq_one_letter_code
_entity_poly.pdbx_strand_id
1 'polypeptide(L)'
;YDQCALPALSFVDVDQLRAQIQKQNIVCGKGVAQTPVATDGFERITSTPIYRIDAVTRRAEALQAHPLTHGPRVVLNSKDAERLGLSAGQMAKVGDGTGSATLPVAISNAVAQSCVWIESNYAATAPISQTASLSIAKASL
;
A
#
# COMPACT_ATOMS: atom_id res chain seq x y z
N TYR A 1 12.21 24.80 -9.46
CA TYR A 1 10.78 24.64 -9.78
C TYR A 1 10.50 24.53 -11.28
N ASP A 2 11.40 24.96 -12.14
CA ASP A 2 11.26 24.87 -13.61
C ASP A 2 11.35 23.47 -14.19
N GLN A 3 11.65 22.45 -13.40
CA GLN A 3 11.83 21.08 -13.91
C GLN A 3 10.54 20.26 -14.00
N CYS A 4 9.43 20.76 -13.48
CA CYS A 4 8.18 19.99 -13.49
C CYS A 4 7.27 20.27 -14.69
N ALA A 5 7.65 21.16 -15.61
CA ALA A 5 6.89 21.48 -16.83
C ALA A 5 5.36 21.60 -16.59
N LEU A 6 4.96 22.27 -15.50
CA LEU A 6 3.57 22.58 -15.21
C LEU A 6 3.28 24.00 -15.76
N PRO A 7 2.83 24.14 -17.00
CA PRO A 7 2.75 25.44 -17.68
C PRO A 7 1.64 26.35 -17.14
N ALA A 8 0.95 25.95 -16.10
CA ALA A 8 -0.25 26.63 -15.63
C ALA A 8 -0.18 27.20 -14.21
N LEU A 9 0.93 27.08 -13.52
CA LEU A 9 1.04 27.59 -12.15
C LEU A 9 1.99 28.79 -12.07
N SER A 10 1.61 29.93 -12.64
CA SER A 10 2.26 31.20 -12.38
C SER A 10 1.48 31.96 -11.30
N PHE A 11 1.95 31.90 -10.07
CA PHE A 11 1.44 32.72 -8.98
C PHE A 11 2.61 33.35 -8.22
N VAL A 12 2.41 34.60 -7.78
CA VAL A 12 3.42 35.33 -7.01
C VAL A 12 3.16 35.18 -5.51
N ASP A 13 1.91 34.98 -5.13
CA ASP A 13 1.49 34.83 -3.75
C ASP A 13 0.30 33.86 -3.60
N VAL A 14 -0.04 33.55 -2.34
CA VAL A 14 -1.12 32.63 -1.98
C VAL A 14 -2.49 33.14 -2.40
N ASP A 15 -2.70 34.45 -2.42
CA ASP A 15 -3.99 35.05 -2.77
C ASP A 15 -4.24 34.95 -4.27
N GLN A 16 -3.22 35.09 -5.09
CA GLN A 16 -3.30 34.82 -6.52
C GLN A 16 -3.61 33.34 -6.81
N LEU A 17 -2.98 32.43 -6.07
CA LEU A 17 -3.28 31.00 -6.18
C LEU A 17 -4.74 30.71 -5.80
N ARG A 18 -5.24 31.25 -4.71
CA ARG A 18 -6.64 31.12 -4.30
C ARG A 18 -7.60 31.68 -5.35
N ALA A 19 -7.31 32.84 -5.92
CA ALA A 19 -8.12 33.44 -6.97
C ALA A 19 -8.16 32.59 -8.24
N GLN A 20 -7.08 31.91 -8.58
CA GLN A 20 -7.05 30.98 -9.71
C GLN A 20 -7.86 29.71 -9.42
N ILE A 21 -7.79 29.16 -8.22
CA ILE A 21 -8.57 27.98 -7.81
C ILE A 21 -10.08 28.32 -7.78
N GLN A 22 -10.46 29.48 -7.25
CA GLN A 22 -11.86 29.90 -7.19
C GLN A 22 -12.49 30.15 -8.59
N LYS A 23 -11.70 30.46 -9.60
CA LYS A 23 -12.16 30.61 -10.97
C LYS A 23 -12.38 29.30 -11.70
N GLN A 24 -11.88 28.21 -11.16
CA GLN A 24 -12.13 26.89 -11.75
C GLN A 24 -13.50 26.40 -11.29
N ASN A 25 -14.45 26.27 -12.21
CA ASN A 25 -15.69 25.55 -11.98
C ASN A 25 -15.36 24.06 -11.79
N ILE A 26 -15.06 23.65 -10.55
CA ILE A 26 -14.87 22.26 -10.23
C ILE A 26 -16.26 21.60 -10.23
N VAL A 27 -16.65 21.04 -11.36
CA VAL A 27 -17.80 20.16 -11.43
C VAL A 27 -17.41 18.86 -10.78
N CYS A 28 -17.79 18.67 -9.52
CA CYS A 28 -17.70 17.35 -8.90
C CYS A 28 -18.63 16.40 -9.66
N GLY A 29 -18.07 15.61 -10.57
CA GLY A 29 -18.77 14.49 -11.17
C GLY A 29 -19.31 13.58 -10.05
N LYS A 30 -20.54 13.09 -10.18
CA LYS A 30 -21.04 12.03 -9.32
C LYS A 30 -20.06 10.86 -9.44
N GLY A 31 -19.38 10.52 -8.34
CA GLY A 31 -18.52 9.34 -8.32
C GLY A 31 -19.35 8.13 -8.73
N VAL A 32 -18.98 7.50 -9.82
CA VAL A 32 -19.54 6.20 -10.18
C VAL A 32 -18.92 5.20 -9.22
N ALA A 33 -19.73 4.60 -8.36
CA ALA A 33 -19.27 3.49 -7.55
C ALA A 33 -18.80 2.39 -8.51
N GLN A 34 -17.50 2.12 -8.49
CA GLN A 34 -16.96 1.00 -9.25
C GLN A 34 -17.41 -0.28 -8.55
N THR A 35 -18.14 -1.10 -9.28
CA THR A 35 -18.45 -2.46 -8.82
C THR A 35 -17.13 -3.20 -8.68
N PRO A 36 -16.85 -3.83 -7.51
CA PRO A 36 -15.65 -4.63 -7.35
C PRO A 36 -15.63 -5.70 -8.45
N VAL A 37 -14.61 -5.68 -9.28
CA VAL A 37 -14.38 -6.74 -10.26
C VAL A 37 -13.78 -7.90 -9.48
N ALA A 38 -14.42 -9.08 -9.55
CA ALA A 38 -13.85 -10.30 -9.03
C ALA A 38 -12.51 -10.56 -9.73
N THR A 39 -11.43 -10.55 -9.00
CA THR A 39 -10.08 -10.74 -9.54
C THR A 39 -9.59 -12.13 -9.17
N ASP A 40 -8.95 -12.79 -10.13
CA ASP A 40 -8.20 -14.04 -9.86
C ASP A 40 -6.95 -13.66 -9.03
N GLY A 41 -7.05 -13.81 -7.71
CA GLY A 41 -5.95 -13.49 -6.82
C GLY A 41 -6.43 -13.06 -5.43
N PHE A 42 -5.49 -12.56 -4.65
CA PHE A 42 -5.76 -12.04 -3.32
C PHE A 42 -6.06 -10.54 -3.38
N GLU A 43 -7.13 -10.13 -2.74
CA GLU A 43 -7.41 -8.71 -2.54
C GLU A 43 -6.45 -8.12 -1.51
N ARG A 44 -5.79 -7.01 -1.85
CA ARG A 44 -4.88 -6.35 -0.93
C ARG A 44 -5.62 -5.44 0.04
N ILE A 45 -5.49 -5.71 1.32
CA ILE A 45 -5.84 -4.79 2.40
C ILE A 45 -4.54 -4.07 2.80
N THR A 46 -4.55 -2.74 2.76
CA THR A 46 -3.38 -1.94 3.12
C THR A 46 -3.68 -1.01 4.28
N SER A 47 -2.70 -0.79 5.13
CA SER A 47 -2.71 0.21 6.18
C SER A 47 -1.35 0.89 6.25
N THR A 48 -1.31 2.11 6.78
CA THR A 48 -0.07 2.80 7.08
C THR A 48 0.23 2.66 8.57
N PRO A 49 1.35 2.03 8.97
CA PRO A 49 1.72 1.92 10.37
C PRO A 49 1.88 3.30 11.01
N ILE A 50 1.39 3.47 12.24
CA ILE A 50 1.39 4.76 12.93
C ILE A 50 2.78 5.39 13.05
N TYR A 51 3.82 4.57 13.22
CA TYR A 51 5.20 5.05 13.32
C TYR A 51 5.91 5.18 11.96
N ARG A 52 5.17 5.10 10.86
CA ARG A 52 5.69 5.27 9.50
C ARG A 52 4.90 6.27 8.66
N ILE A 53 4.09 7.10 9.32
CA ILE A 53 3.22 8.08 8.66
C ILE A 53 4.07 9.17 7.97
N ASP A 54 5.10 9.67 8.64
CA ASP A 54 5.91 10.78 8.16
C ASP A 54 7.43 10.48 8.20
N ALA A 55 8.21 11.43 7.67
CA ALA A 55 9.65 11.28 7.56
C ALA A 55 10.38 11.33 8.92
N VAL A 56 9.81 12.01 9.91
CA VAL A 56 10.39 12.12 11.25
C VAL A 56 10.21 10.82 12.02
N THR A 57 8.96 10.33 12.07
CA THR A 57 8.65 9.06 12.75
C THR A 57 9.39 7.88 12.14
N ARG A 58 9.54 7.83 10.80
CA ARG A 58 10.31 6.78 10.11
C ARG A 58 11.79 6.74 10.45
N ARG A 59 12.38 7.88 10.87
CA ARG A 59 13.81 8.00 11.25
C ARG A 59 14.05 7.87 12.74
N ALA A 60 13.02 7.86 13.56
CA ALA A 60 13.14 7.72 15.01
C ALA A 60 13.36 6.24 15.37
N GLU A 61 14.60 5.87 15.67
CA GLU A 61 14.99 4.48 15.96
C GLU A 61 14.15 3.84 17.08
N ALA A 62 13.88 4.59 18.15
CA ALA A 62 13.06 4.11 19.26
C ALA A 62 11.64 3.73 18.82
N LEU A 63 11.03 4.49 17.88
CA LEU A 63 9.72 4.18 17.35
C LEU A 63 9.76 2.97 16.40
N GLN A 64 10.85 2.83 15.63
CA GLN A 64 11.03 1.68 14.75
C GLN A 64 11.31 0.39 15.55
N ALA A 65 11.93 0.47 16.71
CA ALA A 65 12.15 -0.65 17.62
C ALA A 65 10.93 -0.98 18.51
N HIS A 66 9.86 -0.18 18.44
CA HIS A 66 8.68 -0.38 19.27
C HIS A 66 7.96 -1.70 18.91
N PRO A 67 7.44 -2.48 19.88
CA PRO A 67 6.76 -3.76 19.61
C PRO A 67 5.56 -3.69 18.65
N LEU A 68 4.92 -2.53 18.52
CA LEU A 68 3.85 -2.31 17.53
C LEU A 68 4.36 -2.09 16.11
N THR A 69 5.66 -1.95 15.91
CA THR A 69 6.28 -1.85 14.57
C THR A 69 6.67 -3.26 14.13
N HIS A 70 5.80 -3.90 13.39
CA HIS A 70 6.00 -5.31 13.03
C HIS A 70 6.93 -5.55 11.82
N GLY A 71 7.32 -4.49 11.13
CA GLY A 71 8.09 -4.59 9.89
C GLY A 71 7.25 -5.04 8.67
N PRO A 72 7.86 -5.02 7.49
CA PRO A 72 7.17 -5.42 6.27
C PRO A 72 6.89 -6.93 6.29
N ARG A 73 5.62 -7.30 6.18
CA ARG A 73 5.18 -8.71 6.18
C ARG A 73 3.90 -8.88 5.37
N VAL A 74 3.63 -10.09 4.97
CA VAL A 74 2.36 -10.50 4.37
C VAL A 74 1.56 -11.26 5.40
N VAL A 75 0.35 -10.79 5.73
CA VAL A 75 -0.53 -11.46 6.69
C VAL A 75 -1.66 -12.13 5.94
N LEU A 76 -1.80 -13.42 6.15
CA LEU A 76 -2.78 -14.28 5.48
C LEU A 76 -3.74 -14.92 6.49
N ASN A 77 -4.95 -15.24 6.02
CA ASN A 77 -5.84 -16.13 6.75
C ASN A 77 -5.22 -17.55 6.83
N SER A 78 -5.49 -18.29 7.91
CA SER A 78 -4.94 -19.62 8.11
C SER A 78 -5.30 -20.60 6.97
N LYS A 79 -6.54 -20.54 6.48
CA LYS A 79 -6.99 -21.40 5.36
C LYS A 79 -6.28 -21.08 4.05
N ASP A 80 -6.00 -19.80 3.80
CA ASP A 80 -5.25 -19.40 2.61
C ASP A 80 -3.78 -19.78 2.72
N ALA A 81 -3.18 -19.66 3.89
CA ALA A 81 -1.82 -20.11 4.14
C ALA A 81 -1.68 -21.63 3.93
N GLU A 82 -2.62 -22.41 4.44
CA GLU A 82 -2.69 -23.86 4.21
C GLU A 82 -2.81 -24.21 2.72
N ARG A 83 -3.72 -23.53 1.99
CA ARG A 83 -3.91 -23.69 0.55
C ARG A 83 -2.65 -23.42 -0.26
N LEU A 84 -1.86 -22.43 0.16
CA LEU A 84 -0.60 -22.04 -0.48
C LEU A 84 0.61 -22.85 0.01
N GLY A 85 0.46 -23.70 1.02
CA GLY A 85 1.56 -24.43 1.65
C GLY A 85 2.56 -23.52 2.36
N LEU A 86 2.07 -22.41 2.92
CA LEU A 86 2.86 -21.40 3.63
C LEU A 86 2.66 -21.52 5.14
N SER A 87 3.77 -21.39 5.87
CA SER A 87 3.78 -21.34 7.34
C SER A 87 4.29 -19.99 7.83
N ALA A 88 3.92 -19.62 9.05
CA ALA A 88 4.42 -18.38 9.67
C ALA A 88 5.95 -18.35 9.69
N GLY A 89 6.54 -17.21 9.38
CA GLY A 89 7.98 -17.01 9.29
C GLY A 89 8.61 -17.40 7.95
N GLN A 90 7.92 -18.16 7.10
CA GLN A 90 8.43 -18.45 5.75
C GLN A 90 8.39 -17.20 4.86
N MET A 91 9.25 -17.18 3.84
CA MET A 91 9.26 -16.12 2.86
C MET A 91 8.28 -16.42 1.72
N ALA A 92 7.42 -15.46 1.40
CA ALA A 92 6.52 -15.52 0.27
C ALA A 92 6.87 -14.43 -0.75
N LYS A 93 6.84 -14.77 -2.02
CA LYS A 93 6.89 -13.82 -3.12
C LYS A 93 5.47 -13.35 -3.40
N VAL A 94 5.26 -12.04 -3.31
CA VAL A 94 3.99 -11.37 -3.56
C VAL A 94 4.17 -10.47 -4.78
N GLY A 95 3.26 -10.50 -5.72
CA GLY A 95 3.34 -9.69 -6.94
C GLY A 95 1.98 -9.32 -7.48
N ASP A 96 1.93 -8.21 -8.21
CA ASP A 96 0.75 -7.65 -8.88
C ASP A 96 0.83 -7.69 -10.41
N GLY A 97 1.82 -8.41 -10.94
CA GLY A 97 2.10 -8.47 -12.38
C GLY A 97 3.02 -7.34 -12.87
N THR A 98 3.12 -6.21 -12.16
CA THR A 98 4.01 -5.09 -12.50
C THR A 98 5.22 -5.02 -11.58
N GLY A 99 5.04 -5.36 -10.31
CA GLY A 99 6.07 -5.41 -9.31
C GLY A 99 5.96 -6.64 -8.42
N SER A 100 7.00 -6.93 -7.67
CA SER A 100 7.00 -8.02 -6.69
C SER A 100 7.89 -7.72 -5.49
N ALA A 101 7.56 -8.32 -4.36
CA ALA A 101 8.33 -8.28 -3.14
C ALA A 101 8.40 -9.66 -2.49
N THR A 102 9.47 -9.93 -1.78
CA THR A 102 9.61 -11.14 -0.96
C THR A 102 9.51 -10.75 0.50
N LEU A 103 8.48 -11.24 1.17
CA LEU A 103 8.11 -10.82 2.52
C LEU A 103 7.91 -12.02 3.44
N PRO A 104 8.20 -11.90 4.74
CA PRO A 104 7.88 -12.93 5.72
C PRO A 104 6.37 -13.06 5.90
N VAL A 105 5.91 -14.29 6.02
CA VAL A 105 4.50 -14.65 6.22
C VAL A 105 4.14 -14.56 7.70
N ALA A 106 3.03 -13.90 7.99
CA ALA A 106 2.32 -13.99 9.26
C ALA A 106 0.92 -14.55 9.02
N ILE A 107 0.35 -15.25 10.00
CA ILE A 107 -0.96 -15.87 9.89
C ILE A 107 -1.90 -15.23 10.92
N SER A 108 -3.07 -14.81 10.47
CA SER A 108 -4.09 -14.23 11.34
C SER A 108 -5.49 -14.47 10.79
N ASN A 109 -6.36 -15.03 11.61
CA ASN A 109 -7.77 -15.22 11.26
C ASN A 109 -8.60 -13.92 11.28
N ALA A 110 -8.00 -12.80 11.70
CA ALA A 110 -8.61 -11.47 11.55
C ALA A 110 -8.61 -10.97 10.09
N VAL A 111 -7.77 -11.55 9.24
CA VAL A 111 -7.78 -11.28 7.80
C VAL A 111 -8.82 -12.18 7.14
N ALA A 112 -9.68 -11.63 6.29
CA ALA A 112 -10.66 -12.42 5.56
C ALA A 112 -10.00 -13.38 4.56
N GLN A 113 -10.68 -14.48 4.22
CA GLN A 113 -10.20 -15.39 3.18
C GLN A 113 -10.15 -14.67 1.84
N SER A 114 -9.21 -15.06 1.00
CA SER A 114 -8.90 -14.43 -0.30
C SER A 114 -8.45 -12.97 -0.19
N CYS A 115 -8.15 -12.52 1.02
CA CYS A 115 -7.54 -11.21 1.27
C CYS A 115 -6.14 -11.38 1.86
N VAL A 116 -5.33 -10.36 1.66
CA VAL A 116 -3.99 -10.28 2.24
C VAL A 116 -3.75 -8.89 2.80
N TRP A 117 -3.27 -8.83 4.05
CA TRP A 117 -2.90 -7.54 4.64
C TRP A 117 -1.41 -7.31 4.52
N ILE A 118 -1.06 -6.18 3.88
CA ILE A 118 0.33 -5.73 3.68
C ILE A 118 0.40 -4.25 3.98
N GLU A 119 1.15 -3.90 5.01
CA GLU A 119 1.37 -2.50 5.38
C GLU A 119 2.16 -1.76 4.31
N SER A 120 1.80 -0.49 4.08
CA SER A 120 2.50 0.45 3.21
C SER A 120 3.69 1.12 3.91
N ASN A 121 4.36 2.03 3.19
CA ASN A 121 5.47 2.87 3.70
C ASN A 121 6.72 2.11 4.17
N TYR A 122 6.92 0.88 3.69
CA TYR A 122 8.19 0.18 3.74
C TYR A 122 8.81 0.13 2.35
N ALA A 123 10.14 0.27 2.27
CA ALA A 123 10.86 0.14 1.01
C ALA A 123 10.62 -1.25 0.36
N ALA A 124 10.51 -2.30 1.18
CA ALA A 124 10.24 -3.65 0.71
C ALA A 124 8.86 -3.82 0.07
N THR A 125 7.86 -3.00 0.44
CA THR A 125 6.50 -3.08 -0.11
C THR A 125 6.23 -2.04 -1.20
N ALA A 126 7.16 -1.12 -1.44
CA ALA A 126 7.03 -0.08 -2.46
C ALA A 126 6.84 -0.60 -3.90
N PRO A 127 7.44 -1.74 -4.31
CA PRO A 127 7.25 -2.26 -5.66
C PRO A 127 5.84 -2.80 -5.94
N ILE A 128 5.02 -3.03 -4.92
CA ILE A 128 3.70 -3.64 -5.07
C ILE A 128 2.63 -2.54 -5.05
N SER A 129 1.77 -2.51 -6.07
CA SER A 129 0.62 -1.59 -6.12
C SER A 129 -0.30 -1.75 -4.90
N GLN A 130 -0.87 -0.64 -4.44
CA GLN A 130 -1.79 -0.66 -3.29
C GLN A 130 -3.21 -1.13 -3.65
N THR A 131 -3.56 -1.15 -4.92
CA THR A 131 -4.92 -1.39 -5.41
C THR A 131 -5.04 -2.63 -6.30
N ALA A 132 -3.96 -3.34 -6.54
CA ALA A 132 -3.96 -4.49 -7.43
C ALA A 132 -4.38 -5.79 -6.71
N SER A 133 -4.91 -6.71 -7.49
CA SER A 133 -4.99 -8.11 -7.10
C SER A 133 -3.58 -8.72 -7.03
N LEU A 134 -3.32 -9.48 -5.99
CA LEU A 134 -1.99 -10.03 -5.74
C LEU A 134 -1.93 -11.54 -5.96
N SER A 135 -0.87 -11.97 -6.61
CA SER A 135 -0.42 -13.36 -6.61
C SER A 135 0.54 -13.61 -5.45
N ILE A 136 0.39 -14.74 -4.79
CA ILE A 136 1.25 -15.12 -3.66
C ILE A 136 1.76 -16.52 -3.90
N ALA A 137 3.06 -16.71 -3.82
CA ALA A 137 3.73 -17.98 -3.95
C ALA A 137 4.84 -18.15 -2.90
N LYS A 138 5.18 -19.38 -2.58
CA LYS A 138 6.35 -19.65 -1.73
C LYS A 138 7.61 -19.14 -2.43
N ALA A 139 8.43 -18.37 -1.73
CA ALA A 139 9.73 -17.97 -2.27
C ALA A 139 10.65 -19.19 -2.32
N SER A 140 11.22 -19.46 -3.51
CA SER A 140 12.33 -20.39 -3.63
C SER A 140 13.59 -19.70 -3.11
N LEU A 141 14.29 -20.33 -2.21
CA LEU A 141 15.62 -19.92 -1.73
C LEU A 141 16.65 -20.22 -2.83
#